data_feb09605c1933c47727928b0172ecaa0
#
_entry.id   feb09605c1933c47727928b0172ecaa0
#
_cell.length_a   1.000
_cell.length_b   1.000
_cell.length_c   1.000
_cell.angle_alpha   90.00
_cell.angle_beta   90.00
_cell.angle_gamma   90.00
#
_symmetry.space_group_name_H-M   'P 1'
#
loop_
_entity.id
_entity.type
_entity.pdbx_description
1 polymer ?
#
loop_
_entity_poly.entity_id
_entity_poly.type
_entity_poly.pdbx_seq_one_letter_code
_entity_poly.pdbx_strand_id
1 'polypeptide(L)'
;MARIKHVNQETHQILDEYGRTRFFHGTNVVMKEAPWYRPFEWTPGVSSFGERDVQNMQDLGLNIVRLGHSWAGAEPIRGEYNQTFLDIMKKQTKLAEEHGIYVLVDVHQDVLAKQLCGHGVPDWFVKKDWVTGFRRFPFPQKLKPFTTDTDGFPSPQSRCNTIDWSLSYLSVAVGNAFGRLYNNFDGLGDAFAAYWKKLASVYVDTTNVVGYNLLNEPWAGDTYADPTLLVPGVADRKALEGLWNRASKQIRMVDNDTLIWFEGTTFDIVSGFNNVPLGDGSKTVHSFHYYNPPQLGPLKDTLYNRHKDNVRLKTAGVLTELTFWMGDDKQMTGLVEAMSATDANMVSWIGWAYENLYNGTSGKPYPELEKHYSRAYPAAIAGTPTSFAFDVTSGIFKLNFTSDPDINAPTEIILPVSTFPNGYDVDILPRGSLRQYKPNKRTLALFTSSLVKETTSISVTITTR
;
A
#
# COMPACT_ATOMS: atom_id res chain seq x y z
N MET A 1 16.47 9.36 7.36
CA MET A 1 15.00 9.26 7.47
C MET A 1 14.62 8.98 8.91
N ALA A 2 13.41 9.40 9.37
CA ALA A 2 12.91 9.02 10.68
C ALA A 2 12.25 7.64 10.63
N ARG A 3 12.49 6.80 11.63
CA ARG A 3 11.82 5.48 11.71
C ARG A 3 10.35 5.67 12.07
N ILE A 4 9.47 4.96 11.38
CA ILE A 4 8.05 4.89 11.74
C ILE A 4 7.92 3.99 12.97
N LYS A 5 7.18 4.45 14.00
CA LYS A 5 7.26 3.83 15.33
C LYS A 5 5.97 3.20 15.81
N HIS A 6 4.86 3.92 15.71
CA HIS A 6 3.57 3.44 16.21
C HIS A 6 2.40 4.24 15.63
N VAL A 7 1.20 3.78 15.91
CA VAL A 7 -0.06 4.47 15.64
C VAL A 7 -0.58 5.09 16.94
N ASN A 8 -0.93 6.36 16.88
CA ASN A 8 -1.69 7.00 17.96
C ASN A 8 -3.14 6.51 17.90
N GLN A 9 -3.58 5.81 18.93
CA GLN A 9 -4.90 5.16 18.96
C GLN A 9 -6.07 6.14 19.22
N GLU A 10 -5.79 7.39 19.57
CA GLU A 10 -6.80 8.44 19.75
C GLU A 10 -7.01 9.23 18.46
N THR A 11 -5.91 9.60 17.79
CA THR A 11 -5.96 10.35 16.53
C THR A 11 -6.00 9.47 15.29
N HIS A 12 -5.73 8.17 15.44
CA HIS A 12 -5.63 7.19 14.34
C HIS A 12 -4.56 7.54 13.30
N GLN A 13 -3.51 8.25 13.73
CA GLN A 13 -2.42 8.71 12.87
C GLN A 13 -1.15 7.90 13.11
N ILE A 14 -0.38 7.71 12.05
CA ILE A 14 0.94 7.06 12.10
C ILE A 14 1.95 8.08 12.61
N LEU A 15 2.74 7.68 13.62
CA LEU A 15 3.78 8.52 14.21
C LEU A 15 5.18 7.95 13.97
N ASP A 16 6.16 8.86 13.78
CA ASP A 16 7.57 8.51 13.74
C ASP A 16 8.22 8.50 15.13
N GLU A 17 9.50 8.17 15.19
CA GLU A 17 10.30 8.11 16.42
C GLU A 17 10.44 9.44 17.17
N TYR A 18 10.16 10.56 16.51
CA TYR A 18 10.14 11.91 17.11
C TYR A 18 8.74 12.31 17.59
N GLY A 19 7.73 11.46 17.43
CA GLY A 19 6.34 11.75 17.77
C GLY A 19 5.58 12.58 16.73
N ARG A 20 6.17 12.81 15.54
CA ARG A 20 5.51 13.56 14.46
C ARG A 20 4.47 12.71 13.74
N THR A 21 3.33 13.31 13.42
CA THR A 21 2.33 12.69 12.52
C THR A 21 2.91 12.59 11.10
N ARG A 22 2.75 11.40 10.46
CA ARG A 22 3.32 11.11 9.13
C ARG A 22 2.23 10.93 8.09
N PHE A 23 2.48 11.49 6.90
CA PHE A 23 1.68 11.24 5.70
C PHE A 23 2.53 10.69 4.56
N PHE A 24 1.91 9.82 3.78
CA PHE A 24 2.56 9.13 2.68
C PHE A 24 1.78 9.30 1.39
N HIS A 25 2.47 9.75 0.35
CA HIS A 25 2.00 9.73 -1.03
C HIS A 25 2.94 8.85 -1.84
N GLY A 26 2.40 7.85 -2.54
CA GLY A 26 3.27 6.86 -3.16
C GLY A 26 2.69 6.11 -4.33
N THR A 27 3.41 5.07 -4.70
CA THR A 27 3.04 4.18 -5.80
C THR A 27 3.39 2.74 -5.49
N ASN A 28 2.70 1.81 -6.16
CA ASN A 28 3.00 0.39 -6.12
C ASN A 28 4.07 0.05 -7.16
N VAL A 29 4.99 -0.85 -6.80
CA VAL A 29 5.95 -1.48 -7.71
C VAL A 29 5.89 -2.99 -7.50
N VAL A 30 5.33 -3.71 -8.46
CA VAL A 30 5.12 -5.16 -8.38
C VAL A 30 5.59 -5.83 -9.67
N MET A 31 6.25 -7.00 -9.54
CA MET A 31 6.56 -7.88 -10.66
C MET A 31 5.76 -9.17 -10.52
N LYS A 32 4.85 -9.41 -11.47
CA LYS A 32 3.86 -10.50 -11.43
C LYS A 32 4.34 -11.83 -12.01
N GLU A 33 5.57 -11.89 -12.50
CA GLU A 33 6.19 -13.07 -13.13
C GLU A 33 7.67 -13.18 -12.73
N ALA A 34 8.26 -14.35 -12.94
CA ALA A 34 9.67 -14.54 -12.72
C ALA A 34 10.51 -13.52 -13.54
N PRO A 35 11.54 -12.93 -12.95
CA PRO A 35 12.23 -13.29 -11.72
C PRO A 35 11.61 -12.73 -10.41
N TRP A 36 10.40 -12.19 -10.43
CA TRP A 36 9.63 -11.67 -9.29
C TRP A 36 10.16 -10.36 -8.69
N TYR A 37 11.04 -9.66 -9.38
CA TYR A 37 11.52 -8.31 -9.06
C TYR A 37 11.73 -7.51 -10.33
N ARG A 38 11.57 -6.20 -10.26
CA ARG A 38 11.85 -5.30 -11.38
C ARG A 38 13.38 -5.18 -11.57
N PRO A 39 13.90 -5.13 -12.81
CA PRO A 39 15.30 -4.86 -13.05
C PRO A 39 15.70 -3.47 -12.53
N PHE A 40 16.96 -3.28 -12.20
CA PHE A 40 17.48 -1.96 -11.80
C PHE A 40 17.62 -1.02 -13.00
N GLU A 41 17.98 -1.57 -14.15
CA GLU A 41 18.18 -0.79 -15.37
C GLU A 41 16.89 -0.67 -16.18
N TRP A 42 16.53 0.55 -16.50
CA TRP A 42 15.39 0.82 -17.37
C TRP A 42 15.76 0.57 -18.83
N THR A 43 14.88 -0.08 -19.55
CA THR A 43 14.93 -0.20 -21.03
C THR A 43 13.55 0.05 -21.62
N PRO A 44 13.44 0.57 -22.87
CA PRO A 44 12.15 0.79 -23.50
C PRO A 44 11.26 -0.47 -23.49
N GLY A 45 10.05 -0.32 -22.97
CA GLY A 45 9.08 -1.43 -22.85
C GLY A 45 9.26 -2.32 -21.61
N VAL A 46 10.27 -2.09 -20.78
CA VAL A 46 10.50 -2.86 -19.54
C VAL A 46 10.42 -1.93 -18.34
N SER A 47 9.45 -2.17 -17.49
CA SER A 47 9.34 -1.44 -16.22
C SER A 47 10.46 -1.86 -15.27
N SER A 48 11.15 -0.89 -14.68
CA SER A 48 12.29 -1.06 -13.78
C SER A 48 11.99 -0.55 -12.37
N PHE A 49 12.89 -0.82 -11.44
CA PHE A 49 12.96 -0.16 -10.15
C PHE A 49 14.43 0.03 -9.76
N GLY A 50 15.02 1.09 -10.29
CA GLY A 50 16.43 1.47 -10.13
C GLY A 50 16.58 2.96 -9.83
N GLU A 51 17.80 3.47 -9.94
CA GLU A 51 18.20 4.85 -9.60
C GLU A 51 17.29 5.89 -10.28
N ARG A 52 17.05 5.73 -11.57
CA ARG A 52 16.17 6.60 -12.33
C ARG A 52 14.74 6.64 -11.77
N ASP A 53 14.23 5.48 -11.38
CA ASP A 53 12.83 5.36 -10.98
C ASP A 53 12.60 5.98 -9.61
N VAL A 54 13.52 5.76 -8.66
CA VAL A 54 13.44 6.41 -7.34
C VAL A 54 13.65 7.92 -7.43
N GLN A 55 14.51 8.40 -8.37
CA GLN A 55 14.65 9.83 -8.66
C GLN A 55 13.36 10.41 -9.23
N ASN A 56 12.72 9.72 -10.18
CA ASN A 56 11.41 10.12 -10.72
C ASN A 56 10.33 10.21 -9.63
N MET A 57 10.29 9.23 -8.71
CA MET A 57 9.37 9.27 -7.58
C MET A 57 9.61 10.48 -6.70
N GLN A 58 10.88 10.80 -6.40
CA GLN A 58 11.22 12.01 -5.66
C GLN A 58 10.78 13.29 -6.37
N ASP A 59 10.96 13.36 -7.68
CA ASP A 59 10.61 14.56 -8.47
C ASP A 59 9.10 14.79 -8.50
N LEU A 60 8.30 13.72 -8.47
CA LEU A 60 6.85 13.75 -8.27
C LEU A 60 6.46 14.09 -6.81
N GLY A 61 7.40 14.12 -5.87
CA GLY A 61 7.12 14.31 -4.46
C GLY A 61 6.61 13.07 -3.73
N LEU A 62 6.71 11.88 -4.34
CA LEU A 62 6.33 10.64 -3.69
C LEU A 62 7.37 10.27 -2.62
N ASN A 63 6.90 9.82 -1.46
CA ASN A 63 7.77 9.47 -0.32
C ASN A 63 7.61 8.03 0.16
N ILE A 64 6.79 7.22 -0.51
CA ILE A 64 6.61 5.80 -0.19
C ILE A 64 6.45 4.97 -1.47
N VAL A 65 6.96 3.75 -1.43
CA VAL A 65 6.68 2.71 -2.42
C VAL A 65 6.13 1.46 -1.71
N ARG A 66 5.00 0.92 -2.18
CA ARG A 66 4.54 -0.40 -1.80
C ARG A 66 5.22 -1.39 -2.75
N LEU A 67 6.23 -2.08 -2.23
CA LEU A 67 7.12 -2.95 -3.00
C LEU A 67 6.68 -4.41 -2.87
N GLY A 68 6.23 -4.97 -3.99
CA GLY A 68 5.72 -6.34 -4.04
C GLY A 68 6.82 -7.38 -3.85
N HIS A 69 6.67 -8.20 -2.81
CA HIS A 69 7.52 -9.34 -2.50
C HIS A 69 6.75 -10.62 -2.81
N SER A 70 7.11 -11.30 -3.89
CA SER A 70 6.49 -12.56 -4.26
C SER A 70 6.94 -13.68 -3.33
N TRP A 71 5.98 -14.40 -2.72
CA TRP A 71 6.30 -15.62 -1.99
C TRP A 71 6.90 -16.69 -2.92
N ALA A 72 6.42 -16.78 -4.19
CA ALA A 72 6.99 -17.66 -5.21
C ALA A 72 8.47 -17.34 -5.51
N GLY A 73 8.86 -16.07 -5.49
CA GLY A 73 10.26 -15.66 -5.68
C GLY A 73 11.15 -15.99 -4.48
N ALA A 74 10.58 -15.87 -3.27
CA ALA A 74 11.33 -16.06 -2.03
C ALA A 74 11.44 -17.54 -1.61
N GLU A 75 10.43 -18.38 -1.87
CA GLU A 75 10.36 -19.78 -1.42
C GLU A 75 9.89 -20.69 -2.58
N PRO A 76 10.69 -20.84 -3.65
CA PRO A 76 10.31 -21.66 -4.82
C PRO A 76 10.14 -23.14 -4.48
N ILE A 77 10.84 -23.63 -3.47
CA ILE A 77 10.71 -24.98 -2.90
C ILE A 77 10.32 -24.83 -1.44
N ARG A 78 9.35 -25.59 -0.98
CA ARG A 78 8.79 -25.51 0.37
C ARG A 78 9.89 -25.68 1.44
N GLY A 79 10.08 -24.65 2.26
CA GLY A 79 11.12 -24.61 3.31
C GLY A 79 12.49 -24.15 2.84
N GLU A 80 12.69 -23.91 1.53
CA GLU A 80 13.97 -23.47 0.97
C GLU A 80 13.86 -22.04 0.43
N TYR A 81 14.55 -21.10 1.09
CA TYR A 81 14.50 -19.70 0.72
C TYR A 81 15.55 -19.29 -0.31
N ASN A 82 15.13 -18.58 -1.35
CA ASN A 82 15.98 -18.00 -2.37
C ASN A 82 16.67 -16.74 -1.83
N GLN A 83 17.88 -16.91 -1.29
CA GLN A 83 18.64 -15.80 -0.72
C GLN A 83 18.99 -14.73 -1.76
N THR A 84 19.25 -15.11 -3.01
CA THR A 84 19.51 -14.15 -4.11
C THR A 84 18.33 -13.20 -4.33
N PHE A 85 17.09 -13.72 -4.35
CA PHE A 85 15.90 -12.91 -4.46
C PHE A 85 15.78 -11.94 -3.27
N LEU A 86 15.94 -12.43 -2.04
CA LEU A 86 15.86 -11.61 -0.83
C LEU A 86 16.91 -10.51 -0.81
N ASP A 87 18.14 -10.80 -1.26
CA ASP A 87 19.22 -9.82 -1.33
C ASP A 87 18.96 -8.72 -2.37
N ILE A 88 18.36 -9.07 -3.51
CA ILE A 88 17.95 -8.11 -4.54
C ILE A 88 16.85 -7.18 -3.99
N MET A 89 15.82 -7.74 -3.36
CA MET A 89 14.74 -6.95 -2.77
C MET A 89 15.25 -6.01 -1.66
N LYS A 90 16.21 -6.48 -0.85
CA LYS A 90 16.88 -5.64 0.15
C LYS A 90 17.69 -4.51 -0.49
N LYS A 91 18.38 -4.76 -1.61
CA LYS A 91 19.09 -3.71 -2.37
C LYS A 91 18.14 -2.66 -2.91
N GLN A 92 17.00 -3.06 -3.45
CA GLN A 92 15.96 -2.12 -3.92
C GLN A 92 15.38 -1.29 -2.77
N THR A 93 15.17 -1.90 -1.62
CA THR A 93 14.74 -1.20 -0.41
C THR A 93 15.78 -0.17 0.05
N LYS A 94 17.07 -0.51 0.03
CA LYS A 94 18.15 0.43 0.35
C LYS A 94 18.26 1.57 -0.64
N LEU A 95 18.12 1.29 -1.93
CA LEU A 95 18.10 2.32 -2.96
C LEU A 95 16.98 3.34 -2.70
N ALA A 96 15.78 2.89 -2.32
CA ALA A 96 14.69 3.77 -1.91
C ALA A 96 15.07 4.61 -0.66
N GLU A 97 15.77 4.01 0.34
CA GLU A 97 16.25 4.72 1.54
C GLU A 97 17.21 5.86 1.20
N GLU A 98 18.16 5.63 0.31
CA GLU A 98 19.15 6.61 -0.15
C GLU A 98 18.49 7.83 -0.79
N HIS A 99 17.31 7.64 -1.38
CA HIS A 99 16.48 8.70 -1.96
C HIS A 99 15.39 9.24 -1.01
N GLY A 100 15.39 8.85 0.26
CA GLY A 100 14.40 9.34 1.24
C GLY A 100 12.99 8.79 1.02
N ILE A 101 12.86 7.64 0.34
CA ILE A 101 11.58 6.97 0.07
C ILE A 101 11.41 5.82 1.06
N TYR A 102 10.26 5.80 1.71
CA TYR A 102 9.83 4.68 2.56
C TYR A 102 9.39 3.47 1.73
N VAL A 103 9.46 2.30 2.32
CA VAL A 103 9.03 1.06 1.71
C VAL A 103 7.98 0.37 2.58
N LEU A 104 6.83 0.06 2.00
CA LEU A 104 5.87 -0.89 2.53
C LEU A 104 6.14 -2.25 1.86
N VAL A 105 6.60 -3.21 2.64
CA VAL A 105 6.86 -4.58 2.16
C VAL A 105 5.53 -5.29 1.98
N ASP A 106 5.17 -5.61 0.74
CA ASP A 106 3.87 -6.19 0.39
C ASP A 106 4.01 -7.62 -0.13
N VAL A 107 3.32 -8.58 0.48
CA VAL A 107 3.19 -9.91 -0.11
C VAL A 107 2.08 -9.89 -1.14
N HIS A 108 2.49 -9.63 -2.38
CA HIS A 108 1.56 -9.45 -3.49
C HIS A 108 1.15 -10.77 -4.14
N GLN A 109 -0.14 -10.93 -4.26
CA GLN A 109 -0.79 -12.00 -5.02
C GLN A 109 -2.00 -11.46 -5.79
N ASP A 110 -2.30 -12.07 -6.94
CA ASP A 110 -3.61 -12.03 -7.57
C ASP A 110 -4.00 -13.46 -7.91
N VAL A 111 -5.19 -13.89 -7.44
CA VAL A 111 -5.72 -15.24 -7.65
C VAL A 111 -4.76 -16.36 -7.16
N LEU A 112 -3.91 -16.05 -6.16
CA LEU A 112 -2.92 -16.91 -5.52
C LEU A 112 -1.81 -17.40 -6.45
N ALA A 113 -2.09 -18.36 -7.33
CA ALA A 113 -1.07 -19.18 -7.97
C ALA A 113 -1.24 -19.29 -9.48
N LYS A 114 -0.13 -19.56 -10.18
CA LYS A 114 -0.09 -19.79 -11.63
C LYS A 114 -1.05 -20.91 -12.08
N GLN A 115 -1.22 -21.97 -11.29
CA GLN A 115 -2.16 -23.05 -11.57
C GLN A 115 -3.62 -22.58 -11.61
N LEU A 116 -3.90 -21.44 -10.98
CA LEU A 116 -5.22 -20.82 -10.90
C LEU A 116 -5.37 -19.60 -11.84
N CYS A 117 -4.46 -19.44 -12.80
CA CYS A 117 -4.32 -18.24 -13.64
C CYS A 117 -3.96 -16.97 -12.86
N GLY A 118 -3.39 -17.12 -11.67
CA GLY A 118 -2.94 -16.07 -10.79
C GLY A 118 -1.41 -16.02 -10.67
N HIS A 119 -0.92 -15.33 -9.65
CA HIS A 119 0.49 -15.22 -9.32
C HIS A 119 0.67 -14.82 -7.84
N GLY A 120 1.89 -14.97 -7.35
CA GLY A 120 2.32 -14.48 -6.03
C GLY A 120 2.71 -15.59 -5.06
N VAL A 121 1.95 -16.69 -4.96
CA VAL A 121 2.32 -17.82 -4.11
C VAL A 121 3.09 -18.89 -4.90
N PRO A 122 3.91 -19.72 -4.22
CA PRO A 122 4.75 -20.72 -4.87
C PRO A 122 3.97 -21.83 -5.58
N ASP A 123 4.58 -22.44 -6.58
CA ASP A 123 3.96 -23.53 -7.36
C ASP A 123 3.60 -24.75 -6.52
N TRP A 124 4.34 -25.02 -5.44
CA TRP A 124 4.04 -26.13 -4.51
C TRP A 124 2.79 -25.89 -3.64
N PHE A 125 2.28 -24.64 -3.57
CA PHE A 125 1.11 -24.28 -2.77
C PHE A 125 -0.16 -24.95 -3.27
N VAL A 126 -0.37 -25.00 -4.60
CA VAL A 126 -1.57 -25.59 -5.22
C VAL A 126 -1.24 -26.97 -5.76
N LYS A 127 -1.92 -28.01 -5.27
CA LYS A 127 -1.76 -29.36 -5.79
C LYS A 127 -2.58 -29.56 -7.06
N LYS A 128 -2.08 -30.40 -7.97
CA LYS A 128 -2.68 -30.67 -9.30
C LYS A 128 -4.16 -31.08 -9.23
N ASP A 129 -4.53 -31.89 -8.27
CA ASP A 129 -5.90 -32.35 -8.04
C ASP A 129 -6.85 -31.24 -7.58
N TRP A 130 -6.34 -30.13 -7.06
CA TRP A 130 -7.17 -28.99 -6.64
C TRP A 130 -7.69 -28.18 -7.82
N VAL A 131 -7.01 -28.22 -8.96
CA VAL A 131 -7.32 -27.44 -10.17
C VAL A 131 -8.44 -28.05 -10.99
N THR A 132 -8.70 -29.36 -10.83
CA THR A 132 -9.74 -30.07 -11.59
C THR A 132 -11.18 -29.66 -11.28
N GLY A 133 -11.36 -28.84 -10.25
CA GLY A 133 -12.64 -28.37 -9.76
C GLY A 133 -13.03 -26.95 -10.18
N PHE A 134 -12.58 -26.41 -11.31
CA PHE A 134 -13.13 -25.16 -11.87
C PHE A 134 -14.60 -25.33 -12.26
N ARG A 135 -15.42 -25.67 -11.28
CA ARG A 135 -16.85 -25.88 -11.47
C ARG A 135 -17.61 -24.62 -11.09
N ARG A 136 -18.36 -24.15 -12.06
CA ARG A 136 -19.55 -23.30 -12.04
C ARG A 136 -19.64 -22.29 -10.90
N PHE A 137 -19.67 -21.06 -11.30
CA PHE A 137 -20.30 -19.98 -10.58
C PHE A 137 -21.80 -20.28 -10.35
N PRO A 138 -22.40 -19.89 -9.20
CA PRO A 138 -23.83 -20.13 -8.98
C PRO A 138 -24.75 -19.37 -9.94
N PHE A 139 -24.24 -18.41 -10.74
CA PHE A 139 -24.97 -17.69 -11.79
C PHE A 139 -24.11 -17.42 -13.01
N PRO A 140 -24.69 -17.46 -14.19
CA PRO A 140 -24.64 -18.38 -15.32
C PRO A 140 -23.31 -18.39 -16.09
N GLN A 141 -22.22 -17.91 -15.54
CA GLN A 141 -20.91 -17.98 -16.18
C GLN A 141 -20.30 -19.37 -15.97
N LYS A 142 -20.41 -20.18 -17.01
CA LYS A 142 -19.57 -21.36 -17.16
C LYS A 142 -18.13 -20.88 -17.38
N LEU A 143 -17.38 -20.67 -16.30
CA LEU A 143 -15.92 -20.63 -16.40
C LEU A 143 -15.51 -21.97 -16.96
N LYS A 144 -15.17 -22.01 -18.26
CA LYS A 144 -14.61 -23.22 -18.85
C LYS A 144 -13.30 -23.48 -18.13
N PRO A 145 -13.04 -24.70 -17.65
CA PRO A 145 -11.74 -25.04 -17.11
C PRO A 145 -10.70 -24.74 -18.19
N PHE A 146 -9.62 -24.05 -17.81
CA PHE A 146 -8.50 -23.91 -18.73
C PHE A 146 -7.82 -25.26 -18.89
N THR A 147 -7.26 -25.49 -20.08
CA THR A 147 -6.43 -26.67 -20.34
C THR A 147 -5.13 -26.53 -19.56
N THR A 148 -4.72 -27.60 -18.91
CA THR A 148 -3.42 -27.67 -18.22
C THR A 148 -2.47 -28.58 -19.03
N ASP A 149 -1.19 -28.28 -18.95
CA ASP A 149 -0.13 -29.17 -19.41
C ASP A 149 0.09 -30.36 -18.46
N THR A 150 1.09 -31.17 -18.75
CA THR A 150 1.41 -32.38 -17.95
C THR A 150 1.82 -32.04 -16.53
N ASP A 151 2.33 -30.84 -16.31
CA ASP A 151 2.83 -30.35 -15.01
C ASP A 151 1.71 -29.70 -14.16
N GLY A 152 0.50 -29.58 -14.75
CA GLY A 152 -0.68 -29.04 -14.07
C GLY A 152 -0.80 -27.51 -14.14
N PHE A 153 0.03 -26.87 -14.96
CA PHE A 153 -0.05 -25.43 -15.24
C PHE A 153 -0.97 -25.13 -16.41
N PRO A 154 -1.53 -23.92 -16.49
CA PRO A 154 -2.28 -23.49 -17.66
C PRO A 154 -1.42 -23.62 -18.91
N SER A 155 -1.90 -24.41 -19.90
CA SER A 155 -1.19 -24.55 -21.17
C SER A 155 -1.20 -23.22 -21.95
N PRO A 156 -0.32 -23.04 -22.98
CA PRO A 156 -0.37 -21.88 -23.85
C PRO A 156 -1.72 -21.68 -24.55
N GLN A 157 -2.49 -22.77 -24.73
CA GLN A 157 -3.84 -22.74 -25.27
C GLN A 157 -4.91 -22.48 -24.19
N SER A 158 -4.51 -22.33 -22.94
CA SER A 158 -5.42 -21.99 -21.85
C SER A 158 -6.02 -20.61 -22.08
N ARG A 159 -7.23 -20.42 -21.57
CA ARG A 159 -7.95 -19.15 -21.71
C ARG A 159 -7.77 -18.22 -20.51
N CYS A 160 -6.67 -18.33 -19.75
CA CYS A 160 -6.39 -17.44 -18.64
C CYS A 160 -6.51 -15.95 -19.00
N ASN A 161 -6.06 -15.59 -20.23
CA ASN A 161 -6.07 -14.20 -20.72
C ASN A 161 -7.39 -13.81 -21.44
N THR A 162 -8.37 -14.69 -21.51
CA THR A 162 -9.65 -14.41 -22.21
C THR A 162 -10.81 -14.14 -21.24
N ILE A 163 -10.57 -14.25 -19.95
CA ILE A 163 -11.51 -13.96 -18.88
C ILE A 163 -10.91 -12.84 -18.06
N ASP A 164 -11.73 -11.90 -17.62
CA ASP A 164 -11.29 -10.94 -16.62
C ASP A 164 -10.73 -11.72 -15.43
N TRP A 165 -9.48 -11.47 -15.11
CA TRP A 165 -8.74 -12.21 -14.08
C TRP A 165 -9.45 -12.15 -12.71
N SER A 166 -10.10 -11.03 -12.40
CA SER A 166 -10.82 -10.83 -11.15
C SER A 166 -12.00 -11.80 -10.97
N LEU A 167 -12.61 -12.23 -12.06
CA LEU A 167 -13.69 -13.24 -12.02
C LEU A 167 -13.20 -14.63 -11.58
N SER A 168 -11.90 -14.89 -11.67
CA SER A 168 -11.31 -16.15 -11.21
C SER A 168 -11.42 -16.34 -9.69
N TYR A 169 -11.47 -15.25 -8.92
CA TYR A 169 -11.75 -15.30 -7.48
C TYR A 169 -13.05 -16.01 -7.15
N LEU A 170 -14.01 -15.92 -8.03
CA LEU A 170 -15.35 -16.50 -7.88
C LEU A 170 -15.40 -17.99 -8.24
N SER A 171 -14.27 -18.61 -8.57
CA SER A 171 -14.21 -20.04 -8.87
C SER A 171 -14.10 -20.89 -7.59
N VAL A 172 -14.63 -22.14 -7.66
CA VAL A 172 -14.51 -23.10 -6.55
C VAL A 172 -13.03 -23.37 -6.24
N ALA A 173 -12.19 -23.50 -7.26
CA ALA A 173 -10.78 -23.82 -7.07
C ALA A 173 -10.04 -22.73 -6.28
N VAL A 174 -10.27 -21.46 -6.61
CA VAL A 174 -9.66 -20.33 -5.91
C VAL A 174 -10.21 -20.20 -4.49
N GLY A 175 -11.52 -20.28 -4.32
CA GLY A 175 -12.15 -20.26 -3.00
C GLY A 175 -11.61 -21.36 -2.07
N ASN A 176 -11.50 -22.59 -2.59
CA ASN A 176 -10.89 -23.70 -1.86
C ASN A 176 -9.41 -23.47 -1.52
N ALA A 177 -8.62 -22.91 -2.44
CA ALA A 177 -7.20 -22.66 -2.20
C ALA A 177 -7.01 -21.65 -1.05
N PHE A 178 -7.77 -20.56 -1.04
CA PHE A 178 -7.78 -19.61 0.07
C PHE A 178 -8.30 -20.23 1.37
N GLY A 179 -9.38 -21.02 1.32
CA GLY A 179 -9.91 -21.72 2.49
C GLY A 179 -8.87 -22.67 3.10
N ARG A 180 -8.06 -23.34 2.29
CA ARG A 180 -6.97 -24.21 2.75
C ARG A 180 -5.84 -23.43 3.42
N LEU A 181 -5.49 -22.25 2.89
CA LEU A 181 -4.54 -21.35 3.55
C LEU A 181 -5.04 -20.94 4.94
N TYR A 182 -6.27 -20.48 5.02
CA TYR A 182 -6.86 -19.97 6.27
C TYR A 182 -7.01 -21.06 7.34
N ASN A 183 -7.44 -22.24 6.91
CA ASN A 183 -7.62 -23.41 7.78
C ASN A 183 -6.33 -24.17 8.07
N ASN A 184 -5.17 -23.67 7.61
CA ASN A 184 -3.87 -24.31 7.78
C ASN A 184 -3.83 -25.75 7.22
N PHE A 185 -4.57 -26.03 6.16
CA PHE A 185 -4.57 -27.35 5.53
C PHE A 185 -3.15 -27.69 5.04
N ASP A 186 -2.68 -28.89 5.36
CA ASP A 186 -1.32 -29.34 5.02
C ASP A 186 -0.20 -28.36 5.51
N GLY A 187 -0.47 -27.59 6.56
CA GLY A 187 0.47 -26.64 7.12
C GLY A 187 0.70 -25.40 6.25
N LEU A 188 -0.22 -25.04 5.32
CA LEU A 188 -0.07 -23.88 4.43
C LEU A 188 -0.05 -22.55 5.19
N GLY A 189 -0.89 -22.41 6.21
CA GLY A 189 -0.89 -21.21 7.07
C GLY A 189 0.40 -21.08 7.90
N ASP A 190 0.97 -22.21 8.34
CA ASP A 190 2.26 -22.23 9.04
C ASP A 190 3.42 -21.88 8.10
N ALA A 191 3.39 -22.39 6.86
CA ALA A 191 4.38 -22.07 5.83
C ALA A 191 4.32 -20.55 5.49
N PHE A 192 3.12 -19.97 5.34
CA PHE A 192 2.94 -18.54 5.16
C PHE A 192 3.51 -17.72 6.32
N ALA A 193 3.26 -18.14 7.54
CA ALA A 193 3.79 -17.48 8.73
C ALA A 193 5.32 -17.62 8.85
N ALA A 194 5.88 -18.78 8.48
CA ALA A 194 7.34 -19.00 8.44
C ALA A 194 8.00 -18.13 7.36
N TYR A 195 7.38 -17.99 6.19
CA TYR A 195 7.82 -17.05 5.17
C TYR A 195 7.85 -15.62 5.70
N TRP A 196 6.81 -15.15 6.39
CA TRP A 196 6.81 -13.83 7.01
C TRP A 196 7.91 -13.65 8.06
N LYS A 197 8.18 -14.67 8.88
CA LYS A 197 9.32 -14.62 9.81
C LYS A 197 10.65 -14.44 9.07
N LYS A 198 10.85 -15.19 7.97
CA LYS A 198 12.06 -15.07 7.14
C LYS A 198 12.14 -13.66 6.53
N LEU A 199 11.04 -13.19 5.94
CA LEU A 199 11.00 -11.87 5.28
C LEU A 199 11.26 -10.73 6.29
N ALA A 200 10.60 -10.74 7.44
CA ALA A 200 10.82 -9.76 8.51
C ALA A 200 12.28 -9.75 8.99
N SER A 201 12.94 -10.92 9.10
CA SER A 201 14.35 -11.00 9.50
C SER A 201 15.31 -10.32 8.51
N VAL A 202 14.89 -10.12 7.25
CA VAL A 202 15.68 -9.39 6.24
C VAL A 202 15.64 -7.88 6.51
N TYR A 203 14.55 -7.37 7.10
CA TYR A 203 14.24 -5.93 7.17
C TYR A 203 14.28 -5.33 8.58
N VAL A 204 14.44 -6.12 9.63
CA VAL A 204 14.36 -5.66 11.04
C VAL A 204 15.23 -4.43 11.34
N ASP A 205 16.41 -4.30 10.71
CA ASP A 205 17.32 -3.17 10.92
C ASP A 205 17.18 -2.07 9.83
N THR A 206 16.15 -2.14 8.99
CA THR A 206 15.99 -1.22 7.86
C THR A 206 15.09 -0.03 8.26
N THR A 207 15.65 1.18 8.28
CA THR A 207 14.98 2.37 8.82
C THR A 207 13.78 2.82 7.97
N ASN A 208 13.87 2.68 6.65
CA ASN A 208 12.81 3.12 5.74
C ASN A 208 11.68 2.12 5.54
N VAL A 209 11.71 0.93 6.15
CA VAL A 209 10.57 0.01 6.10
C VAL A 209 9.51 0.46 7.11
N VAL A 210 8.36 0.90 6.58
CA VAL A 210 7.24 1.40 7.39
C VAL A 210 6.32 0.30 7.89
N GLY A 211 6.37 -0.87 7.26
CA GLY A 211 5.49 -1.97 7.65
C GLY A 211 5.56 -3.19 6.75
N TYR A 212 4.88 -4.23 7.20
CA TYR A 212 4.69 -5.51 6.55
C TYR A 212 3.21 -5.66 6.18
N ASN A 213 2.88 -5.51 4.89
CA ASN A 213 1.54 -5.70 4.34
C ASN A 213 1.33 -7.19 4.07
N LEU A 214 0.54 -7.83 4.94
CA LEU A 214 0.54 -9.28 5.10
C LEU A 214 0.16 -10.07 3.86
N LEU A 215 -0.85 -9.63 3.11
CA LEU A 215 -1.24 -10.25 1.83
C LEU A 215 -2.11 -9.28 1.04
N ASN A 216 -1.76 -9.03 -0.21
CA ASN A 216 -2.58 -8.26 -1.14
C ASN A 216 -3.92 -8.95 -1.38
N GLU A 217 -5.02 -8.21 -1.28
CA GLU A 217 -6.38 -8.57 -1.70
C GLU A 217 -6.79 -10.02 -1.39
N PRO A 218 -6.81 -10.45 -0.13
CA PRO A 218 -7.21 -11.80 0.23
C PRO A 218 -8.68 -12.06 -0.13
N TRP A 219 -8.98 -13.21 -0.76
CA TRP A 219 -10.35 -13.63 -1.03
C TRP A 219 -11.05 -14.17 0.22
N ALA A 220 -12.37 -14.17 0.20
CA ALA A 220 -13.21 -14.61 1.33
C ALA A 220 -13.00 -16.07 1.77
N GLY A 221 -12.42 -16.94 0.91
CA GLY A 221 -12.24 -18.35 1.18
C GLY A 221 -13.23 -19.24 0.43
N ASP A 222 -13.52 -20.43 0.95
CA ASP A 222 -14.43 -21.38 0.30
C ASP A 222 -15.90 -20.97 0.47
N THR A 223 -16.33 -20.04 -0.36
CA THR A 223 -17.70 -19.50 -0.37
C THR A 223 -18.75 -20.49 -0.84
N TYR A 224 -18.33 -21.61 -1.41
CA TYR A 224 -19.23 -22.70 -1.80
C TYR A 224 -19.52 -23.67 -0.65
N ALA A 225 -18.55 -23.88 0.22
CA ALA A 225 -18.76 -24.63 1.47
C ALA A 225 -19.47 -23.77 2.53
N ASP A 226 -19.10 -22.49 2.63
CA ASP A 226 -19.73 -21.52 3.54
C ASP A 226 -20.15 -20.24 2.80
N PRO A 227 -21.37 -20.19 2.20
CA PRO A 227 -21.85 -18.99 1.51
C PRO A 227 -21.96 -17.75 2.38
N THR A 228 -21.95 -17.88 3.72
CA THR A 228 -21.98 -16.72 4.62
C THR A 228 -20.73 -15.87 4.53
N LEU A 229 -19.62 -16.41 4.01
CA LEU A 229 -18.38 -15.69 3.75
C LEU A 229 -18.55 -14.55 2.73
N LEU A 230 -19.60 -14.58 1.88
CA LEU A 230 -19.93 -13.49 0.96
C LEU A 230 -20.68 -12.34 1.63
N VAL A 231 -21.10 -12.48 2.88
CA VAL A 231 -21.69 -11.38 3.64
C VAL A 231 -20.56 -10.44 4.08
N PRO A 232 -20.63 -9.13 3.77
CA PRO A 232 -19.59 -8.18 4.10
C PRO A 232 -19.09 -8.29 5.53
N GLY A 233 -17.76 -8.37 5.71
CA GLY A 233 -17.08 -8.48 7.00
C GLY A 233 -17.13 -9.86 7.67
N VAL A 234 -17.86 -10.85 7.12
CA VAL A 234 -17.89 -12.20 7.72
C VAL A 234 -16.58 -12.93 7.51
N ALA A 235 -16.01 -12.86 6.32
CA ALA A 235 -14.73 -13.51 6.02
C ALA A 235 -13.57 -12.94 6.84
N ASP A 236 -13.56 -11.64 7.09
CA ASP A 236 -12.53 -10.98 7.91
C ASP A 236 -12.39 -11.65 9.26
N ARG A 237 -13.50 -11.79 10.00
CA ARG A 237 -13.48 -12.38 11.36
C ARG A 237 -13.40 -13.90 11.39
N LYS A 238 -13.96 -14.59 10.38
CA LYS A 238 -13.96 -16.05 10.36
C LYS A 238 -12.66 -16.65 9.81
N ALA A 239 -12.04 -15.99 8.85
CA ALA A 239 -10.93 -16.51 8.07
C ALA A 239 -9.64 -15.73 8.28
N LEU A 240 -9.67 -14.39 8.05
CA LEU A 240 -8.46 -13.58 8.00
C LEU A 240 -7.86 -13.31 9.37
N GLU A 241 -8.63 -13.05 10.42
CA GLU A 241 -8.09 -12.81 11.77
C GLU A 241 -7.14 -13.94 12.23
N GLY A 242 -7.51 -15.19 11.95
CA GLY A 242 -6.68 -16.35 12.30
C GLY A 242 -5.34 -16.37 11.57
N LEU A 243 -5.36 -16.08 10.25
CA LEU A 243 -4.16 -16.04 9.43
C LEU A 243 -3.27 -14.85 9.81
N TRP A 244 -3.86 -13.66 10.00
CA TRP A 244 -3.12 -12.46 10.41
C TRP A 244 -2.45 -12.63 11.76
N ASN A 245 -3.13 -13.20 12.74
CA ASN A 245 -2.54 -13.52 14.05
C ASN A 245 -1.39 -14.52 13.94
N ARG A 246 -1.53 -15.55 13.09
CA ARG A 246 -0.50 -16.56 12.85
C ARG A 246 0.76 -15.95 12.24
N ALA A 247 0.64 -15.16 11.18
CA ALA A 247 1.75 -14.46 10.54
C ALA A 247 2.41 -13.47 11.49
N SER A 248 1.61 -12.64 12.16
CA SER A 248 2.09 -11.60 13.08
C SER A 248 2.87 -12.19 14.26
N LYS A 249 2.44 -13.33 14.82
CA LYS A 249 3.21 -14.03 15.87
C LYS A 249 4.61 -14.41 15.41
N GLN A 250 4.75 -14.90 14.18
CA GLN A 250 6.06 -15.26 13.62
C GLN A 250 6.92 -14.03 13.32
N ILE A 251 6.33 -12.95 12.81
CA ILE A 251 7.03 -11.66 12.63
C ILE A 251 7.59 -11.17 13.96
N ARG A 252 6.77 -11.16 15.02
CA ARG A 252 7.16 -10.67 16.36
C ARG A 252 8.24 -11.51 17.05
N MET A 253 8.55 -12.70 16.55
CA MET A 253 9.72 -13.46 17.02
C MET A 253 11.06 -12.86 16.57
N VAL A 254 11.07 -12.01 15.55
CA VAL A 254 12.29 -11.42 14.94
C VAL A 254 12.25 -9.90 14.88
N ASP A 255 11.06 -9.29 14.81
CA ASP A 255 10.87 -7.85 14.73
C ASP A 255 9.67 -7.41 15.58
N ASN A 256 9.95 -6.66 16.66
CA ASN A 256 8.95 -6.17 17.59
C ASN A 256 8.46 -4.76 17.27
N ASP A 257 9.12 -4.04 16.37
CA ASP A 257 8.93 -2.61 16.18
C ASP A 257 8.15 -2.25 14.90
N THR A 258 8.47 -2.86 13.78
CA THR A 258 7.85 -2.54 12.48
C THR A 258 6.34 -2.79 12.50
N LEU A 259 5.58 -1.85 11.91
CA LEU A 259 4.12 -1.94 11.88
C LEU A 259 3.66 -3.11 11.02
N ILE A 260 2.57 -3.75 11.43
CA ILE A 260 1.89 -4.79 10.65
C ILE A 260 0.71 -4.15 9.92
N TRP A 261 0.70 -4.27 8.60
CA TRP A 261 -0.38 -3.76 7.77
C TRP A 261 -1.25 -4.94 7.32
N PHE A 262 -2.54 -4.86 7.59
CA PHE A 262 -3.49 -5.94 7.32
C PHE A 262 -4.62 -5.44 6.42
N GLU A 263 -5.08 -6.30 5.55
CA GLU A 263 -6.20 -6.03 4.64
C GLU A 263 -7.42 -6.86 5.04
N GLY A 264 -8.60 -6.30 4.75
CA GLY A 264 -9.85 -7.05 4.73
C GLY A 264 -10.02 -7.86 3.44
N THR A 265 -11.10 -8.60 3.36
CA THR A 265 -11.47 -9.34 2.15
C THR A 265 -11.58 -8.40 0.95
N THR A 266 -10.98 -8.79 -0.18
CA THR A 266 -11.08 -8.01 -1.42
C THR A 266 -12.54 -7.79 -1.82
N PHE A 267 -12.83 -6.63 -2.39
CA PHE A 267 -14.17 -6.12 -2.75
C PHE A 267 -15.10 -5.77 -1.59
N ASP A 268 -14.71 -5.97 -0.32
CA ASP A 268 -15.50 -5.56 0.82
C ASP A 268 -15.51 -4.05 1.00
N ILE A 269 -16.69 -3.53 1.32
CA ILE A 269 -16.94 -2.09 1.57
C ILE A 269 -16.87 -1.72 3.05
N VAL A 270 -16.86 -2.71 3.94
CA VAL A 270 -16.76 -2.55 5.39
C VAL A 270 -15.80 -3.59 5.97
N SER A 271 -15.12 -3.26 7.05
CA SER A 271 -14.28 -4.21 7.76
C SER A 271 -15.08 -4.95 8.83
N GLY A 272 -14.99 -6.27 8.82
CA GLY A 272 -15.65 -7.13 9.80
C GLY A 272 -14.75 -7.65 10.91
N PHE A 273 -13.51 -7.21 10.98
CA PHE A 273 -12.59 -7.61 12.04
C PHE A 273 -13.13 -7.28 13.43
N ASN A 274 -13.05 -8.23 14.35
CA ASN A 274 -13.29 -7.97 15.77
C ASN A 274 -12.06 -7.33 16.41
N ASN A 275 -10.87 -7.76 16.00
CA ASN A 275 -9.59 -7.28 16.52
C ASN A 275 -8.58 -7.09 15.39
N VAL A 276 -7.67 -6.16 15.59
CA VAL A 276 -6.45 -6.05 14.78
C VAL A 276 -5.50 -7.21 15.08
N PRO A 277 -4.52 -7.51 14.19
CA PRO A 277 -3.50 -8.52 14.45
C PRO A 277 -2.89 -8.38 15.85
N LEU A 278 -2.89 -9.47 16.60
CA LEU A 278 -2.42 -9.58 17.99
C LEU A 278 -3.13 -8.65 19.01
N GLY A 279 -4.21 -7.96 18.60
CA GLY A 279 -4.95 -7.04 19.48
C GLY A 279 -4.23 -5.72 19.78
N ASP A 280 -3.13 -5.42 19.11
CA ASP A 280 -2.34 -4.20 19.34
C ASP A 280 -2.54 -3.17 18.19
N GLY A 281 -3.51 -2.29 18.35
CA GLY A 281 -3.80 -1.22 17.40
C GLY A 281 -2.67 -0.20 17.26
N SER A 282 -1.81 -0.07 18.29
CA SER A 282 -0.65 0.84 18.24
C SER A 282 0.45 0.35 17.28
N LYS A 283 0.44 -0.93 16.92
CA LYS A 283 1.42 -1.58 16.06
C LYS A 283 0.82 -2.09 14.75
N THR A 284 -0.37 -1.64 14.41
CA THR A 284 -1.07 -2.08 13.19
C THR A 284 -1.59 -0.94 12.35
N VAL A 285 -1.74 -1.17 11.04
CA VAL A 285 -2.35 -0.26 10.08
C VAL A 285 -3.34 -1.03 9.22
N HIS A 286 -4.54 -0.52 9.07
CA HIS A 286 -5.55 -1.07 8.18
C HIS A 286 -5.30 -0.58 6.76
N SER A 287 -4.87 -1.48 5.90
CA SER A 287 -4.64 -1.29 4.47
C SER A 287 -5.94 -1.55 3.71
N PHE A 288 -6.31 -0.69 2.78
CA PHE A 288 -7.51 -0.87 1.96
C PHE A 288 -7.33 -0.29 0.57
N HIS A 289 -8.12 -0.77 -0.38
CA HIS A 289 -8.10 -0.38 -1.78
C HIS A 289 -9.40 0.30 -2.20
N TYR A 290 -9.33 1.07 -3.28
CA TYR A 290 -10.50 1.68 -3.90
C TYR A 290 -10.37 1.70 -5.41
N TYR A 291 -11.30 1.00 -6.05
CA TYR A 291 -11.52 1.01 -7.50
C TYR A 291 -13.02 1.11 -7.78
N ASN A 292 -13.42 1.93 -8.72
CA ASN A 292 -14.82 2.07 -9.08
C ASN A 292 -15.03 1.75 -10.58
N PRO A 293 -15.55 0.55 -10.93
CA PRO A 293 -15.90 -0.58 -10.06
C PRO A 293 -14.66 -1.32 -9.48
N PRO A 294 -14.75 -2.25 -8.50
CA PRO A 294 -15.97 -2.87 -8.00
C PRO A 294 -16.67 -2.12 -6.85
N GLN A 295 -15.95 -1.22 -6.12
CA GLN A 295 -16.60 -0.42 -5.11
C GLN A 295 -17.63 0.52 -5.78
N LEU A 296 -18.81 0.60 -5.19
CA LEU A 296 -19.88 1.47 -5.65
C LEU A 296 -19.86 2.79 -4.90
N GLY A 297 -20.00 3.88 -5.64
CA GLY A 297 -20.04 5.22 -5.06
C GLY A 297 -18.69 5.93 -5.01
N PRO A 298 -18.64 7.18 -4.55
CA PRO A 298 -17.43 7.99 -4.52
C PRO A 298 -16.48 7.56 -3.40
N LEU A 299 -15.18 7.78 -3.59
CA LEU A 299 -14.14 7.46 -2.60
C LEU A 299 -14.42 8.04 -1.21
N LYS A 300 -15.01 9.22 -1.11
CA LYS A 300 -15.36 9.86 0.17
C LYS A 300 -16.20 8.96 1.09
N ASP A 301 -17.10 8.15 0.52
CA ASP A 301 -17.96 7.24 1.29
C ASP A 301 -17.16 6.05 1.81
N THR A 302 -16.23 5.54 1.00
CA THR A 302 -15.26 4.52 1.43
C THR A 302 -14.38 5.06 2.56
N LEU A 303 -13.81 6.26 2.42
CA LEU A 303 -12.97 6.88 3.45
C LEU A 303 -13.73 7.08 4.77
N TYR A 304 -15.00 7.50 4.71
CA TYR A 304 -15.87 7.64 5.88
C TYR A 304 -16.07 6.30 6.60
N ASN A 305 -16.36 5.22 5.86
CA ASN A 305 -16.54 3.89 6.43
C ASN A 305 -15.23 3.36 7.03
N ARG A 306 -14.10 3.53 6.34
CA ARG A 306 -12.78 3.13 6.84
C ARG A 306 -12.36 3.92 8.08
N HIS A 307 -12.70 5.20 8.15
CA HIS A 307 -12.48 5.98 9.37
C HIS A 307 -13.24 5.37 10.57
N LYS A 308 -14.52 5.00 10.39
CA LYS A 308 -15.28 4.30 11.46
C LYS A 308 -14.64 2.97 11.87
N ASP A 309 -14.16 2.19 10.89
CA ASP A 309 -13.44 0.95 11.17
C ASP A 309 -12.16 1.22 11.97
N ASN A 310 -11.38 2.23 11.59
CA ASN A 310 -10.14 2.59 12.27
C ASN A 310 -10.38 3.04 13.72
N VAL A 311 -11.43 3.85 13.96
CA VAL A 311 -11.86 4.26 15.31
C VAL A 311 -12.23 3.04 16.14
N ARG A 312 -13.05 2.14 15.60
CA ARG A 312 -13.49 0.90 16.28
C ARG A 312 -12.32 -0.03 16.60
N LEU A 313 -11.38 -0.16 15.68
CA LEU A 313 -10.20 -1.03 15.80
C LEU A 313 -9.01 -0.35 16.49
N LYS A 314 -9.11 0.96 16.80
CA LYS A 314 -8.05 1.78 17.40
C LYS A 314 -6.72 1.69 16.63
N THR A 315 -6.80 1.76 15.30
CA THR A 315 -5.67 1.66 14.38
C THR A 315 -5.66 2.82 13.38
N ALA A 316 -4.60 2.99 12.60
CA ALA A 316 -4.59 3.89 11.44
C ALA A 316 -5.14 3.19 10.20
N GLY A 317 -5.52 3.99 9.19
CA GLY A 317 -5.90 3.48 7.87
C GLY A 317 -5.15 4.18 6.75
N VAL A 318 -4.75 3.41 5.73
CA VAL A 318 -4.07 3.92 4.54
C VAL A 318 -4.70 3.32 3.28
N LEU A 319 -4.94 4.16 2.29
CA LEU A 319 -5.40 3.75 0.96
C LEU A 319 -4.18 3.25 0.16
N THR A 320 -3.98 1.93 0.12
CA THR A 320 -2.79 1.30 -0.46
C THR A 320 -2.89 0.99 -1.94
N GLU A 321 -4.09 1.08 -2.50
CA GLU A 321 -4.29 1.10 -3.94
C GLU A 321 -5.46 1.99 -4.34
N LEU A 322 -5.23 2.77 -5.39
CA LEU A 322 -6.22 3.46 -6.18
C LEU A 322 -5.69 3.60 -7.61
N THR A 323 -6.58 3.76 -8.60
CA THR A 323 -6.17 3.82 -10.00
C THR A 323 -5.29 5.03 -10.32
N PHE A 324 -4.14 4.79 -10.93
CA PHE A 324 -3.39 5.75 -11.74
C PHE A 324 -3.76 5.55 -13.21
N TRP A 325 -4.96 5.94 -13.58
CA TRP A 325 -5.44 5.65 -14.92
C TRP A 325 -5.38 6.88 -15.82
N MET A 326 -4.83 6.69 -17.03
CA MET A 326 -5.01 7.59 -18.14
C MET A 326 -6.24 7.10 -18.94
N GLY A 327 -7.37 7.68 -18.64
CA GLY A 327 -8.61 7.39 -19.34
C GLY A 327 -9.17 8.60 -20.04
N ASP A 328 -10.46 8.59 -20.19
CA ASP A 328 -11.24 9.73 -20.67
C ASP A 328 -11.34 10.83 -19.60
N ASP A 329 -11.90 11.98 -19.96
CA ASP A 329 -12.10 13.13 -19.08
C ASP A 329 -12.88 12.80 -17.79
N LYS A 330 -13.76 11.79 -17.85
CA LYS A 330 -14.54 11.34 -16.71
C LYS A 330 -13.66 10.65 -15.66
N GLN A 331 -12.68 9.87 -16.11
CA GLN A 331 -11.73 9.20 -15.20
C GLN A 331 -10.76 10.21 -14.58
N MET A 332 -10.32 11.22 -15.34
CA MET A 332 -9.51 12.31 -14.80
C MET A 332 -10.28 13.14 -13.77
N THR A 333 -11.56 13.40 -13.99
CA THR A 333 -12.42 14.05 -12.99
C THR A 333 -12.49 13.23 -11.70
N GLY A 334 -12.70 11.92 -11.82
CA GLY A 334 -12.69 11.01 -10.68
C GLY A 334 -11.37 10.98 -9.91
N LEU A 335 -10.23 11.09 -10.61
CA LEU A 335 -8.92 11.19 -9.98
C LEU A 335 -8.77 12.48 -9.16
N VAL A 336 -9.15 13.64 -9.73
CA VAL A 336 -9.09 14.93 -9.03
C VAL A 336 -9.96 14.91 -7.77
N GLU A 337 -11.16 14.38 -7.87
CA GLU A 337 -12.06 14.21 -6.73
C GLU A 337 -11.46 13.27 -5.67
N ALA A 338 -10.84 12.16 -6.08
CA ALA A 338 -10.19 11.22 -5.18
C ALA A 338 -9.02 11.88 -4.42
N MET A 339 -8.16 12.61 -5.11
CA MET A 339 -7.04 13.31 -4.47
C MET A 339 -7.53 14.39 -3.48
N SER A 340 -8.57 15.12 -3.84
CA SER A 340 -9.17 16.11 -2.93
C SER A 340 -9.83 15.46 -1.72
N ALA A 341 -10.45 14.30 -1.90
CA ALA A 341 -11.05 13.54 -0.81
C ALA A 341 -9.99 12.98 0.16
N THR A 342 -8.84 12.51 -0.33
CA THR A 342 -7.75 12.04 0.53
C THR A 342 -7.15 13.16 1.36
N ASP A 343 -6.92 14.35 0.78
CA ASP A 343 -6.46 15.54 1.50
C ASP A 343 -7.47 15.94 2.60
N ALA A 344 -8.76 16.06 2.23
CA ALA A 344 -9.83 16.48 3.16
C ALA A 344 -10.03 15.52 4.33
N ASN A 345 -9.75 14.24 4.15
CA ASN A 345 -9.83 13.21 5.19
C ASN A 345 -8.46 12.91 5.83
N MET A 346 -7.40 13.62 5.44
CA MET A 346 -6.03 13.42 5.92
C MET A 346 -5.59 11.94 5.84
N VAL A 347 -5.83 11.31 4.69
CA VAL A 347 -5.51 9.90 4.44
C VAL A 347 -4.31 9.79 3.50
N SER A 348 -3.31 9.03 3.92
CA SER A 348 -2.19 8.61 3.07
C SER A 348 -2.66 7.70 1.94
N TRP A 349 -2.03 7.79 0.78
CA TRP A 349 -2.41 6.99 -0.39
C TRP A 349 -1.20 6.46 -1.17
N ILE A 350 -1.39 5.30 -1.83
CA ILE A 350 -0.40 4.66 -2.70
C ILE A 350 -1.14 4.22 -3.97
N GLY A 351 -0.78 4.79 -5.12
CA GLY A 351 -1.48 4.54 -6.37
C GLY A 351 -1.02 3.26 -7.10
N TRP A 352 -1.88 2.67 -7.89
CA TRP A 352 -1.60 1.51 -8.72
C TRP A 352 -1.47 1.92 -10.19
N ALA A 353 -0.30 1.87 -10.81
CA ALA A 353 1.03 1.53 -10.28
C ALA A 353 2.08 2.43 -10.95
N TYR A 354 3.37 2.34 -10.53
CA TYR A 354 4.45 3.17 -11.05
C TYR A 354 4.54 3.17 -12.57
N GLU A 355 4.45 2.00 -13.20
CA GLU A 355 4.48 1.86 -14.67
C GLU A 355 3.39 2.62 -15.39
N ASN A 356 2.28 2.96 -14.73
CA ASN A 356 1.18 3.74 -15.31
C ASN A 356 1.44 5.25 -15.31
N LEU A 357 2.43 5.72 -14.55
CA LEU A 357 2.80 7.14 -14.49
C LEU A 357 3.67 7.57 -15.66
N TYR A 358 4.32 6.64 -16.34
CA TYR A 358 5.32 6.90 -17.37
C TYR A 358 5.01 6.15 -18.65
N ASN A 359 5.29 6.81 -19.76
CA ASN A 359 5.26 6.15 -21.07
C ASN A 359 6.41 5.12 -21.14
N GLY A 360 6.06 3.85 -21.25
CA GLY A 360 7.02 2.74 -21.21
C GLY A 360 8.07 2.77 -22.33
N THR A 361 7.77 3.43 -23.46
CA THR A 361 8.71 3.54 -24.60
C THR A 361 9.66 4.71 -24.45
N SER A 362 9.14 5.89 -24.07
CA SER A 362 9.95 7.11 -23.93
C SER A 362 10.52 7.31 -22.53
N GLY A 363 9.96 6.64 -21.53
CA GLY A 363 10.27 6.79 -20.12
C GLY A 363 9.98 8.18 -19.55
N LYS A 364 9.16 8.98 -20.22
CA LYS A 364 8.71 10.29 -19.75
C LYS A 364 7.39 10.16 -18.99
N PRO A 365 7.17 10.99 -17.96
CA PRO A 365 5.88 10.99 -17.29
C PRO A 365 4.78 11.44 -18.25
N TYR A 366 3.57 11.00 -18.00
CA TYR A 366 2.39 11.54 -18.66
C TYR A 366 2.04 12.90 -18.03
N PRO A 367 2.05 14.02 -18.77
CA PRO A 367 1.93 15.36 -18.20
C PRO A 367 0.66 15.58 -17.37
N GLU A 368 -0.46 14.99 -17.79
CA GLU A 368 -1.73 15.08 -17.06
C GLU A 368 -1.64 14.40 -15.70
N LEU A 369 -1.01 13.21 -15.63
CA LEU A 369 -0.79 12.50 -14.37
C LEU A 369 0.23 13.24 -13.51
N GLU A 370 1.34 13.67 -14.07
CA GLU A 370 2.36 14.44 -13.36
C GLU A 370 1.73 15.63 -12.64
N LYS A 371 0.90 16.40 -13.32
CA LYS A 371 0.19 17.56 -12.74
C LYS A 371 -0.63 17.21 -11.51
N HIS A 372 -1.30 16.06 -11.48
CA HIS A 372 -2.19 15.67 -10.40
C HIS A 372 -1.48 14.94 -9.26
N TYR A 373 -0.39 14.23 -9.53
CA TYR A 373 0.38 13.49 -8.53
C TYR A 373 1.51 14.29 -7.90
N SER A 374 2.03 15.32 -8.57
CA SER A 374 3.00 16.28 -8.03
C SER A 374 2.32 17.27 -7.09
N ARG A 375 1.96 16.82 -5.90
CA ARG A 375 1.18 17.59 -4.92
C ARG A 375 2.04 18.07 -3.77
N ALA A 376 1.73 19.26 -3.27
CA ALA A 376 2.24 19.69 -1.97
C ALA A 376 1.46 18.98 -0.85
N TYR A 377 2.16 18.47 0.17
CA TYR A 377 1.55 17.84 1.33
C TYR A 377 2.52 17.81 2.52
N PRO A 378 2.00 17.66 3.77
CA PRO A 378 2.84 17.59 4.94
C PRO A 378 3.34 16.14 5.13
N ALA A 379 4.60 15.86 4.83
CA ALA A 379 5.19 14.53 5.03
C ALA A 379 5.40 14.20 6.52
N ALA A 380 5.61 15.23 7.35
CA ALA A 380 5.72 15.10 8.81
C ALA A 380 5.18 16.35 9.48
N ILE A 381 4.45 16.22 10.58
CA ILE A 381 3.90 17.34 11.35
C ILE A 381 4.34 17.24 12.81
N ALA A 382 5.03 18.25 13.31
CA ALA A 382 5.40 18.39 14.71
C ALA A 382 4.19 18.84 15.54
N GLY A 383 3.24 17.93 15.75
CA GLY A 383 1.97 18.18 16.39
C GLY A 383 0.81 17.40 15.76
N THR A 384 -0.41 17.86 16.00
CA THR A 384 -1.65 17.23 15.54
C THR A 384 -2.24 17.98 14.35
N PRO A 385 -2.36 17.39 13.15
CA PRO A 385 -3.02 18.02 12.02
C PRO A 385 -4.51 18.23 12.27
N THR A 386 -5.03 19.35 11.78
CA THR A 386 -6.48 19.60 11.78
C THR A 386 -7.06 19.66 10.37
N SER A 387 -6.28 20.08 9.38
CA SER A 387 -6.62 20.00 7.97
C SER A 387 -5.42 20.27 7.09
N PHE A 388 -5.40 19.72 5.89
CA PHE A 388 -4.57 20.21 4.79
C PHE A 388 -5.29 20.01 3.45
N ALA A 389 -4.90 20.83 2.47
CA ALA A 389 -5.40 20.72 1.11
C ALA A 389 -4.41 21.35 0.12
N PHE A 390 -4.32 20.76 -1.06
CA PHE A 390 -3.60 21.30 -2.19
C PHE A 390 -4.55 21.52 -3.38
N ASP A 391 -4.66 22.74 -3.84
CA ASP A 391 -5.40 23.09 -5.05
C ASP A 391 -4.45 23.09 -6.26
N VAL A 392 -4.58 22.10 -7.11
CA VAL A 392 -3.76 21.90 -8.31
C VAL A 392 -3.95 23.01 -9.36
N THR A 393 -5.07 23.72 -9.32
CA THR A 393 -5.38 24.78 -10.29
C THR A 393 -4.70 26.09 -9.92
N SER A 394 -4.76 26.47 -8.64
CA SER A 394 -4.14 27.70 -8.14
C SER A 394 -2.71 27.52 -7.65
N GLY A 395 -2.24 26.27 -7.46
CA GLY A 395 -0.94 25.97 -6.85
C GLY A 395 -0.86 26.35 -5.37
N ILE A 396 -2.00 26.51 -4.69
CA ILE A 396 -2.07 26.90 -3.29
C ILE A 396 -2.13 25.65 -2.41
N PHE A 397 -1.20 25.56 -1.46
CA PHE A 397 -1.24 24.58 -0.39
C PHE A 397 -1.57 25.26 0.94
N LYS A 398 -2.45 24.63 1.73
CA LYS A 398 -2.81 25.07 3.08
C LYS A 398 -2.67 23.92 4.06
N LEU A 399 -2.08 24.20 5.22
CA LEU A 399 -1.96 23.27 6.34
C LEU A 399 -2.37 23.99 7.63
N ASN A 400 -3.26 23.36 8.40
CA ASN A 400 -3.59 23.78 9.75
C ASN A 400 -3.27 22.64 10.71
N PHE A 401 -2.61 22.94 11.81
CA PHE A 401 -2.26 21.97 12.84
C PHE A 401 -2.08 22.64 14.20
N THR A 402 -2.21 21.85 15.25
CA THR A 402 -1.84 22.27 16.60
C THR A 402 -0.42 21.80 16.87
N SER A 403 0.51 22.74 17.05
CA SER A 403 1.92 22.41 17.31
C SER A 403 2.09 21.77 18.68
N ASP A 404 3.04 20.84 18.77
CA ASP A 404 3.52 20.29 20.03
C ASP A 404 4.94 20.84 20.30
N PRO A 405 5.13 21.71 21.31
CA PRO A 405 6.41 22.31 21.60
C PRO A 405 7.47 21.32 22.10
N ASP A 406 7.07 20.13 22.56
CA ASP A 406 7.96 19.06 23.00
C ASP A 406 8.58 18.29 21.81
N ILE A 407 8.02 18.43 20.62
CA ILE A 407 8.57 17.84 19.40
C ILE A 407 9.63 18.76 18.79
N ASN A 408 10.89 18.42 18.99
CA ASN A 408 12.03 19.21 18.50
C ASN A 408 12.30 19.03 16.98
N ALA A 409 11.78 17.96 16.37
CA ALA A 409 11.91 17.72 14.94
C ALA A 409 10.96 18.62 14.13
N PRO A 410 11.31 19.02 12.89
CA PRO A 410 10.51 19.96 12.12
C PRO A 410 9.25 19.35 11.54
N THR A 411 8.23 20.17 11.31
CA THR A 411 7.18 19.88 10.32
C THR A 411 7.83 19.95 8.93
N GLU A 412 7.64 18.89 8.13
CA GLU A 412 8.22 18.75 6.79
C GLU A 412 7.12 18.78 5.74
N ILE A 413 7.20 19.72 4.80
CA ILE A 413 6.26 19.85 3.68
C ILE A 413 7.03 19.50 2.40
N ILE A 414 6.51 18.53 1.64
CA ILE A 414 7.01 18.21 0.30
C ILE A 414 6.43 19.20 -0.69
N LEU A 415 7.30 19.74 -1.54
CA LEU A 415 6.98 20.73 -2.58
C LEU A 415 7.64 20.27 -3.88
N PRO A 416 6.95 19.49 -4.74
CA PRO A 416 7.53 19.00 -5.99
C PRO A 416 8.00 20.15 -6.89
N VAL A 417 9.16 19.96 -7.54
CA VAL A 417 9.76 21.01 -8.38
C VAL A 417 8.89 21.35 -9.61
N SER A 418 8.22 20.34 -10.18
CA SER A 418 7.30 20.54 -11.31
C SER A 418 6.11 21.44 -10.95
N THR A 419 5.66 21.40 -9.69
CA THR A 419 4.55 22.21 -9.19
C THR A 419 5.01 23.63 -8.77
N PHE A 420 6.25 23.75 -8.29
CA PHE A 420 6.84 25.01 -7.81
C PHE A 420 8.12 25.37 -8.58
N PRO A 421 8.09 25.46 -9.94
CA PRO A 421 9.29 25.61 -10.76
C PRO A 421 10.03 26.94 -10.52
N ASN A 422 9.30 28.00 -10.19
CA ASN A 422 9.86 29.33 -9.91
C ASN A 422 10.01 29.61 -8.41
N GLY A 423 9.82 28.59 -7.56
CA GLY A 423 9.78 28.72 -6.12
C GLY A 423 8.39 29.08 -5.58
N TYR A 424 8.35 29.47 -4.32
CA TYR A 424 7.10 29.65 -3.58
C TYR A 424 7.25 30.70 -2.48
N ASP A 425 6.11 31.29 -2.09
CA ASP A 425 5.99 32.15 -0.91
C ASP A 425 5.30 31.38 0.22
N VAL A 426 5.68 31.69 1.47
CA VAL A 426 5.18 31.03 2.68
C VAL A 426 4.63 32.09 3.64
N ASP A 427 3.36 31.98 3.99
CA ASP A 427 2.74 32.73 5.06
C ASP A 427 2.43 31.82 6.25
N ILE A 428 2.80 32.27 7.47
CA ILE A 428 2.66 31.49 8.70
C ILE A 428 1.97 32.36 9.76
N LEU A 429 0.89 31.83 10.31
CA LEU A 429 0.15 32.46 11.38
C LEU A 429 0.05 31.52 12.60
N PRO A 430 0.31 31.99 13.83
CA PRO A 430 0.79 33.36 14.19
C PRO A 430 2.20 33.61 13.65
N ARG A 431 2.49 34.90 13.33
CA ARG A 431 3.83 35.27 12.85
C ARG A 431 4.89 34.97 13.91
N GLY A 432 6.00 34.37 13.47
CA GLY A 432 7.13 34.01 14.34
C GLY A 432 6.93 32.69 15.10
N SER A 433 5.81 31.98 14.92
CA SER A 433 5.59 30.67 15.54
C SER A 433 6.48 29.56 14.97
N LEU A 434 6.90 29.67 13.72
CA LEU A 434 7.79 28.71 13.06
C LEU A 434 9.00 29.40 12.43
N ARG A 435 10.13 28.70 12.39
CA ARG A 435 11.35 29.07 11.67
C ARG A 435 11.50 28.18 10.44
N GLN A 436 11.70 28.78 9.28
CA GLN A 436 11.82 28.09 8.01
C GLN A 436 13.26 27.65 7.74
N TYR A 437 13.42 26.45 7.19
CA TYR A 437 14.66 25.91 6.65
C TYR A 437 14.38 25.09 5.38
N LYS A 438 15.23 25.21 4.38
CA LYS A 438 15.12 24.48 3.10
C LYS A 438 16.27 23.49 2.97
N PRO A 439 16.12 22.26 3.42
CA PRO A 439 17.17 21.26 3.34
C PRO A 439 17.54 20.90 1.89
N ASN A 440 16.57 20.97 0.98
CA ASN A 440 16.75 20.76 -0.46
C ASN A 440 15.66 21.52 -1.25
N LYS A 441 15.64 21.36 -2.57
CA LYS A 441 14.68 22.06 -3.44
C LYS A 441 13.23 21.60 -3.28
N ARG A 442 13.01 20.38 -2.74
CA ARG A 442 11.71 19.71 -2.67
C ARG A 442 11.09 19.70 -1.27
N THR A 443 11.82 20.16 -0.26
CA THR A 443 11.37 20.07 1.14
C THR A 443 11.47 21.42 1.83
N LEU A 444 10.38 21.82 2.47
CA LEU A 444 10.36 22.93 3.43
C LEU A 444 10.26 22.33 4.84
N ALA A 445 11.24 22.61 5.67
CA ALA A 445 11.26 22.24 7.08
C ALA A 445 10.89 23.45 7.94
N LEU A 446 9.92 23.28 8.84
CA LEU A 446 9.37 24.32 9.72
C LEU A 446 9.59 23.88 11.17
N PHE A 447 10.53 24.54 11.85
CA PHE A 447 10.82 24.27 13.26
C PHE A 447 9.96 25.14 14.16
N THR A 448 9.34 24.55 15.18
CA THR A 448 8.62 25.32 16.22
C THR A 448 9.57 26.31 16.87
N SER A 449 9.14 27.56 16.94
CA SER A 449 9.94 28.65 17.52
C SER A 449 10.03 28.49 19.04
N SER A 450 11.15 28.88 19.62
CA SER A 450 11.30 28.94 21.07
C SER A 450 10.34 29.91 21.77
N LEU A 451 9.63 30.75 21.00
CA LEU A 451 8.57 31.62 21.50
C LEU A 451 7.25 30.86 21.76
N VAL A 452 7.06 29.73 21.14
CA VAL A 452 5.90 28.84 21.34
C VAL A 452 6.19 27.93 22.53
N LYS A 453 5.55 28.22 23.66
CA LYS A 453 5.74 27.49 24.93
C LYS A 453 4.62 26.49 25.25
N GLU A 454 3.49 26.65 24.55
CA GLU A 454 2.30 25.84 24.73
C GLU A 454 1.80 25.37 23.36
N THR A 455 0.94 24.39 23.35
CA THR A 455 0.27 23.94 22.13
C THR A 455 -0.44 25.13 21.45
N THR A 456 -0.09 25.38 20.20
CA THR A 456 -0.53 26.57 19.48
C THR A 456 -1.13 26.16 18.14
N SER A 457 -2.30 26.71 17.80
CA SER A 457 -2.89 26.53 16.48
C SER A 457 -2.08 27.32 15.44
N ILE A 458 -1.58 26.63 14.44
CA ILE A 458 -0.73 27.19 13.38
C ILE A 458 -1.39 26.96 12.02
N SER A 459 -1.38 28.02 11.21
CA SER A 459 -1.78 27.97 9.80
C SER A 459 -0.58 28.28 8.91
N VAL A 460 -0.35 27.43 7.91
CA VAL A 460 0.69 27.61 6.89
C VAL A 460 0.01 27.67 5.52
N THR A 461 0.26 28.74 4.77
CA THR A 461 -0.17 28.86 3.37
C THR A 461 1.06 28.97 2.48
N ILE A 462 1.13 28.17 1.43
CA ILE A 462 2.19 28.18 0.43
C ILE A 462 1.58 28.47 -0.93
N THR A 463 2.13 29.41 -1.65
CA THR A 463 1.69 29.83 -3.00
C THR A 463 2.84 29.75 -3.97
N THR A 464 2.58 29.25 -5.18
CA THR A 464 3.58 29.26 -6.27
C THR A 464 3.89 30.68 -6.69
N ARG A 465 5.13 30.93 -7.12
CA ARG A 465 5.56 32.22 -7.71
C ARG A 465 5.40 32.25 -9.20
#